data_c15891ae7cd161b4b3a9403f2814ac3a
#
_entry.id   c15891ae7cd161b4b3a9403f2814ac3a
#
_cell.length_a   1.000
_cell.length_b   1.000
_cell.length_c   1.000
_cell.angle_alpha   90.00
_cell.angle_beta   90.00
_cell.angle_gamma   90.00
#
_symmetry.space_group_name_H-M   'P 1'
#
loop_
_entity.id
_entity.type
_entity.pdbx_description
1 polymer ?
#
loop_
_entity_poly.entity_id
_entity_poly.type
_entity_poly.pdbx_seq_one_letter_code
_entity_poly.pdbx_strand_id
1 'polypeptide(L)'
;MTDAELESAQINRMWDLLSSEEEYHEAEEWVGGFASQLDQTRPYSTREFLHLLGRELAEIAAEDGVLTAAYKSRVPVFCPGIADSGIAVGIAGSRFEKKNNFQFDMIQDALDMTQIALRARVSGIINLGGGIPKSFVRQTEMAAHIFKQQVHGHKYAIQIAADAPHPGGRSSAVVFDEPNVYGKLSRSALTAYVNCDATIALPIIITALSQTAAKYMKGRRRPSFTFSGKDLIIEVP
;
A
#
# COMPACT_ATOMS: atom_id res chain seq x y z
N MET A 1 2.46 -7.26 -31.89
CA MET A 1 1.81 -8.54 -31.58
C MET A 1 0.34 -8.30 -31.29
N THR A 2 -0.53 -9.08 -31.84
CA THR A 2 -1.96 -9.10 -31.53
C THR A 2 -2.20 -9.83 -30.20
N ASP A 3 -3.37 -9.64 -29.58
CA ASP A 3 -3.67 -10.32 -28.32
C ASP A 3 -3.70 -11.85 -28.48
N ALA A 4 -4.15 -12.35 -29.64
CA ALA A 4 -4.11 -13.79 -29.95
C ALA A 4 -2.68 -14.36 -30.08
N GLU A 5 -1.73 -13.56 -30.59
CA GLU A 5 -0.31 -13.96 -30.66
C GLU A 5 0.32 -13.95 -29.25
N LEU A 6 -0.05 -12.98 -28.40
CA LEU A 6 0.39 -12.94 -27.01
C LEU A 6 -0.14 -14.12 -26.20
N GLU A 7 -1.45 -14.40 -26.32
CA GLU A 7 -2.09 -15.55 -25.67
C GLU A 7 -1.43 -16.87 -26.08
N SER A 8 -1.17 -17.06 -27.39
CA SER A 8 -0.50 -18.27 -27.88
C SER A 8 0.95 -18.40 -27.39
N ALA A 9 1.60 -17.30 -27.06
CA ALA A 9 2.96 -17.24 -26.50
C ALA A 9 2.98 -17.24 -24.98
N GLN A 10 1.82 -17.34 -24.31
CA GLN A 10 1.68 -17.23 -22.85
C GLN A 10 2.29 -15.93 -22.29
N ILE A 11 2.02 -14.83 -22.96
CA ILE A 11 2.48 -13.48 -22.57
C ILE A 11 1.28 -12.64 -22.16
N ASN A 12 1.28 -12.17 -20.94
CA ASN A 12 0.31 -11.21 -20.44
C ASN A 12 0.70 -9.79 -20.83
N ARG A 13 -0.28 -9.03 -21.30
CA ARG A 13 -0.13 -7.60 -21.57
C ARG A 13 -0.84 -6.79 -20.49
N MET A 14 -0.08 -5.96 -19.79
CA MET A 14 -0.61 -4.94 -18.88
C MET A 14 -0.27 -3.57 -19.46
N TRP A 15 -1.14 -3.03 -20.33
CA TRP A 15 -0.94 -1.80 -21.11
C TRP A 15 0.25 -1.94 -22.06
N ASP A 16 1.38 -1.31 -21.75
CA ASP A 16 2.64 -1.35 -22.46
C ASP A 16 3.67 -2.32 -21.87
N LEU A 17 3.35 -2.93 -20.72
CA LEU A 17 4.18 -3.94 -20.09
C LEU A 17 3.77 -5.35 -20.56
N LEU A 18 4.76 -6.13 -20.91
CA LEU A 18 4.60 -7.55 -21.24
C LEU A 18 5.33 -8.38 -20.20
N SER A 19 4.70 -9.44 -19.72
CA SER A 19 5.32 -10.43 -18.83
C SER A 19 4.93 -11.84 -19.25
N SER A 20 5.84 -12.80 -19.17
CA SER A 20 5.50 -14.19 -19.39
C SER A 20 4.68 -14.74 -18.21
N GLU A 21 3.77 -15.66 -18.50
CA GLU A 21 3.02 -16.37 -17.45
C GLU A 21 3.97 -17.20 -16.58
N GLU A 22 5.02 -17.76 -17.18
CA GLU A 22 6.04 -18.55 -16.49
C GLU A 22 6.77 -17.73 -15.41
N GLU A 23 7.29 -16.54 -15.77
CA GLU A 23 7.95 -15.64 -14.82
C GLU A 23 7.02 -15.20 -13.69
N TYR A 24 5.73 -15.03 -14.00
CA TYR A 24 4.72 -14.67 -13.00
C TYR A 24 4.50 -15.81 -12.00
N HIS A 25 4.37 -17.03 -12.51
CA HIS A 25 4.21 -18.22 -11.67
C HIS A 25 5.46 -18.54 -10.83
N GLU A 26 6.66 -18.38 -11.40
CA GLU A 26 7.91 -18.50 -10.66
C GLU A 26 7.98 -17.53 -9.48
N ALA A 27 7.54 -16.28 -9.69
CA ALA A 27 7.48 -15.28 -8.63
C ALA A 27 6.46 -15.66 -7.55
N GLU A 28 5.29 -16.17 -7.92
CA GLU A 28 4.27 -16.67 -6.98
C GLU A 28 4.79 -17.86 -6.17
N GLU A 29 5.42 -18.83 -6.83
CA GLU A 29 6.02 -19.99 -6.16
C GLU A 29 7.14 -19.58 -5.20
N TRP A 30 7.97 -18.62 -5.61
CA TRP A 30 9.02 -18.09 -4.76
C TRP A 30 8.45 -17.44 -3.48
N VAL A 31 7.38 -16.66 -3.59
CA VAL A 31 6.67 -16.07 -2.45
C VAL A 31 6.07 -17.15 -1.55
N GLY A 32 5.48 -18.18 -2.11
CA GLY A 32 4.97 -19.35 -1.37
C GLY A 32 6.07 -20.06 -0.60
N GLY A 33 7.23 -20.26 -1.22
CA GLY A 33 8.44 -20.80 -0.63
C GLY A 33 8.97 -19.95 0.52
N PHE A 34 9.03 -18.62 0.32
CA PHE A 34 9.41 -17.68 1.37
C PHE A 34 8.45 -17.75 2.57
N ALA A 35 7.14 -17.75 2.34
CA ALA A 35 6.16 -17.86 3.41
C ALA A 35 6.30 -19.16 4.22
N SER A 36 6.72 -20.26 3.58
CA SER A 36 6.93 -21.55 4.27
C SER A 36 8.14 -21.57 5.20
N GLN A 37 9.09 -20.65 5.04
CA GLN A 37 10.28 -20.51 5.90
C GLN A 37 10.00 -19.67 7.16
N LEU A 38 8.90 -18.92 7.17
CA LEU A 38 8.53 -18.10 8.32
C LEU A 38 7.97 -18.97 9.46
N ASP A 39 7.93 -18.41 10.68
CA ASP A 39 7.36 -19.09 11.84
C ASP A 39 5.86 -19.35 11.62
N GLN A 40 5.49 -20.63 11.54
CA GLN A 40 4.13 -21.10 11.27
C GLN A 40 3.24 -21.15 12.51
N THR A 41 3.77 -20.81 13.69
CA THR A 41 3.05 -20.91 14.97
C THR A 41 2.17 -19.69 15.25
N ARG A 42 2.30 -18.63 14.48
CA ARG A 42 1.54 -17.39 14.62
C ARG A 42 1.15 -16.76 13.28
N PRO A 43 0.10 -15.95 13.26
CA PRO A 43 -0.21 -15.14 12.08
C PRO A 43 0.73 -13.92 11.94
N TYR A 44 0.76 -13.36 10.74
CA TYR A 44 1.50 -12.14 10.39
C TYR A 44 0.55 -11.08 9.86
N SER A 45 0.76 -9.82 10.23
CA SER A 45 0.11 -8.73 9.51
C SER A 45 0.66 -8.63 8.08
N THR A 46 -0.08 -8.04 7.15
CA THR A 46 0.48 -7.81 5.80
C THR A 46 1.66 -6.87 5.87
N ARG A 47 1.64 -5.88 6.75
CA ARG A 47 2.76 -4.98 6.99
C ARG A 47 4.03 -5.73 7.40
N GLU A 48 3.92 -6.67 8.35
CA GLU A 48 5.07 -7.47 8.81
C GLU A 48 5.60 -8.35 7.68
N PHE A 49 4.71 -9.07 7.02
CA PHE A 49 5.07 -9.93 5.89
C PHE A 49 5.77 -9.17 4.76
N LEU A 50 5.20 -8.04 4.34
CA LEU A 50 5.75 -7.23 3.25
C LEU A 50 7.10 -6.58 3.64
N HIS A 51 7.30 -6.26 4.91
CA HIS A 51 8.60 -5.81 5.39
C HIS A 51 9.68 -6.91 5.30
N LEU A 52 9.33 -8.12 5.72
CA LEU A 52 10.23 -9.28 5.62
C LEU A 52 10.51 -9.66 4.16
N LEU A 53 9.47 -9.66 3.33
CA LEU A 53 9.60 -9.90 1.88
C LEU A 53 10.47 -8.84 1.22
N GLY A 54 10.30 -7.57 1.59
CA GLY A 54 11.13 -6.46 1.10
C GLY A 54 12.61 -6.59 1.50
N ARG A 55 12.88 -7.17 2.66
CA ARG A 55 14.25 -7.50 3.10
C ARG A 55 14.88 -8.55 2.18
N GLU A 56 14.20 -9.68 1.97
CA GLU A 56 14.70 -10.75 1.09
C GLU A 56 14.92 -10.25 -0.35
N LEU A 57 13.94 -9.49 -0.86
CA LEU A 57 14.06 -8.91 -2.19
C LEU A 57 15.24 -7.92 -2.30
N ALA A 58 15.55 -7.18 -1.23
CA ALA A 58 16.66 -6.23 -1.24
C ALA A 58 18.06 -6.90 -1.35
N GLU A 59 18.14 -8.20 -1.06
CA GLU A 59 19.38 -8.99 -1.19
C GLU A 59 19.59 -9.51 -2.62
N ILE A 60 18.51 -9.71 -3.39
CA ILE A 60 18.58 -10.35 -4.71
C ILE A 60 18.21 -9.42 -5.88
N ALA A 61 17.47 -8.33 -5.62
CA ALA A 61 16.99 -7.44 -6.67
C ALA A 61 18.14 -6.59 -7.25
N ALA A 62 18.24 -6.56 -8.58
CA ALA A 62 19.19 -5.72 -9.29
C ALA A 62 18.85 -4.22 -9.18
N GLU A 63 17.56 -3.90 -9.09
CA GLU A 63 17.04 -2.53 -8.98
C GLU A 63 16.00 -2.42 -7.86
N ASP A 64 15.80 -1.22 -7.34
CA ASP A 64 14.81 -0.99 -6.29
C ASP A 64 13.39 -0.95 -6.85
N GLY A 65 12.56 -1.86 -6.36
CA GLY A 65 11.11 -1.81 -6.49
C GLY A 65 10.44 -1.18 -5.26
N VAL A 66 9.11 -1.20 -5.23
CA VAL A 66 8.32 -0.59 -4.14
C VAL A 66 8.68 -1.18 -2.78
N LEU A 67 8.76 -2.51 -2.66
CA LEU A 67 9.03 -3.17 -1.38
C LEU A 67 10.47 -2.99 -0.90
N THR A 68 11.45 -3.06 -1.81
CA THR A 68 12.85 -2.87 -1.46
C THR A 68 13.13 -1.43 -1.03
N ALA A 69 12.56 -0.44 -1.74
CA ALA A 69 12.65 0.96 -1.38
C ALA A 69 11.96 1.25 -0.02
N ALA A 70 10.80 0.66 0.23
CA ALA A 70 10.09 0.78 1.49
C ALA A 70 10.88 0.16 2.66
N TYR A 71 11.45 -1.02 2.46
CA TYR A 71 12.31 -1.68 3.44
C TYR A 71 13.53 -0.81 3.79
N LYS A 72 14.28 -0.36 2.78
CA LYS A 72 15.47 0.50 2.96
C LYS A 72 15.14 1.83 3.65
N SER A 73 13.98 2.40 3.34
CA SER A 73 13.51 3.66 3.93
C SER A 73 12.77 3.48 5.26
N ARG A 74 12.55 2.24 5.71
CA ARG A 74 11.77 1.90 6.90
C ARG A 74 10.36 2.49 6.87
N VAL A 75 9.70 2.42 5.72
CA VAL A 75 8.31 2.85 5.54
C VAL A 75 7.39 1.62 5.57
N PRO A 76 6.34 1.61 6.41
CA PRO A 76 5.41 0.48 6.45
C PRO A 76 4.57 0.41 5.17
N VAL A 77 4.42 -0.79 4.63
CA VAL A 77 3.54 -1.10 3.49
C VAL A 77 2.42 -2.00 3.98
N PHE A 78 1.20 -1.69 3.62
CA PHE A 78 0.01 -2.48 3.96
C PHE A 78 -0.68 -2.96 2.68
N CYS A 79 -1.21 -4.18 2.70
CA CYS A 79 -2.00 -4.73 1.61
C CYS A 79 -3.36 -5.22 2.13
N PRO A 80 -4.35 -4.34 2.29
CA PRO A 80 -5.66 -4.71 2.86
C PRO A 80 -6.48 -5.63 1.95
N GLY A 81 -6.11 -5.79 0.69
CA GLY A 81 -6.71 -6.71 -0.28
C GLY A 81 -5.81 -7.89 -0.63
N ILE A 82 -4.98 -8.36 0.28
CA ILE A 82 -3.95 -9.38 0.02
C ILE A 82 -4.51 -10.67 -0.61
N ALA A 83 -5.75 -11.02 -0.31
CA ALA A 83 -6.39 -12.22 -0.86
C ALA A 83 -6.59 -12.15 -2.39
N ASP A 84 -6.63 -10.95 -2.97
CA ASP A 84 -6.74 -10.70 -4.40
C ASP A 84 -5.36 -10.28 -4.96
N SER A 85 -4.37 -11.19 -4.85
CA SER A 85 -3.00 -10.92 -5.28
C SER A 85 -2.22 -12.21 -5.58
N GLY A 86 -1.19 -12.12 -6.43
CA GLY A 86 -0.25 -13.20 -6.68
C GLY A 86 0.46 -13.69 -5.41
N ILE A 87 0.66 -12.82 -4.41
CA ILE A 87 1.19 -13.22 -3.10
C ILE A 87 0.29 -14.28 -2.45
N ALA A 88 -1.03 -14.05 -2.44
CA ALA A 88 -1.97 -15.01 -1.85
C ALA A 88 -2.05 -16.30 -2.69
N VAL A 89 -1.98 -16.20 -4.01
CA VAL A 89 -1.95 -17.36 -4.92
C VAL A 89 -0.74 -18.23 -4.63
N GLY A 90 0.46 -17.66 -4.54
CA GLY A 90 1.68 -18.39 -4.22
C GLY A 90 1.64 -19.07 -2.85
N ILE A 91 1.15 -18.36 -1.81
CA ILE A 91 0.98 -18.95 -0.47
C ILE A 91 -0.07 -20.07 -0.50
N ALA A 92 -1.18 -19.89 -1.24
CA ALA A 92 -2.21 -20.91 -1.37
C ALA A 92 -1.68 -22.16 -2.08
N GLY A 93 -0.91 -22.02 -3.16
CA GLY A 93 -0.24 -23.11 -3.85
C GLY A 93 0.67 -23.91 -2.92
N SER A 94 1.55 -23.22 -2.22
CA SER A 94 2.44 -23.85 -1.24
C SER A 94 1.67 -24.55 -0.09
N ARG A 95 0.55 -23.97 0.36
CA ARG A 95 -0.33 -24.61 1.36
C ARG A 95 -1.04 -25.85 0.82
N PHE A 96 -1.51 -25.78 -0.43
CA PHE A 96 -2.14 -26.94 -1.09
C PHE A 96 -1.20 -28.12 -1.15
N GLU A 97 0.08 -27.89 -1.40
CA GLU A 97 1.14 -28.90 -1.34
C GLU A 97 1.55 -29.31 0.09
N LYS A 98 0.87 -28.79 1.12
CA LYS A 98 1.14 -29.05 2.54
C LYS A 98 2.54 -28.61 3.01
N LYS A 99 3.13 -27.61 2.33
CA LYS A 99 4.45 -27.05 2.66
C LYS A 99 4.39 -25.95 3.72
N ASN A 100 3.24 -25.33 3.92
CA ASN A 100 3.06 -24.28 4.94
C ASN A 100 1.65 -24.27 5.55
N ASN A 101 1.52 -23.57 6.69
CA ASN A 101 0.26 -23.24 7.34
C ASN A 101 0.18 -21.74 7.64
N PHE A 102 0.79 -20.93 6.80
CA PHE A 102 0.93 -19.48 6.97
C PHE A 102 -0.44 -18.80 7.05
N GLN A 103 -0.59 -17.79 7.91
CA GLN A 103 -1.83 -17.06 8.12
C GLN A 103 -1.57 -15.56 8.20
N PHE A 104 -2.52 -14.77 7.65
CA PHE A 104 -2.52 -13.32 7.83
C PHE A 104 -3.43 -12.86 8.96
N ASP A 105 -2.97 -11.88 9.74
CA ASP A 105 -3.74 -11.11 10.71
C ASP A 105 -4.06 -9.71 10.13
N MET A 106 -5.20 -9.62 9.45
CA MET A 106 -5.68 -8.37 8.85
C MET A 106 -6.13 -7.36 9.91
N ILE A 107 -6.47 -7.82 11.12
CA ILE A 107 -6.88 -6.94 12.20
C ILE A 107 -5.69 -6.18 12.77
N GLN A 108 -4.53 -6.84 12.82
CA GLN A 108 -3.28 -6.16 13.24
C GLN A 108 -2.92 -5.02 12.26
N ASP A 109 -3.14 -5.19 10.96
CA ASP A 109 -2.94 -4.09 9.99
C ASP A 109 -3.86 -2.90 10.28
N ALA A 110 -5.12 -3.14 10.64
CA ALA A 110 -6.06 -2.09 11.00
C ALA A 110 -5.64 -1.36 12.29
N LEU A 111 -5.12 -2.09 13.27
CA LEU A 111 -4.56 -1.52 14.50
C LEU A 111 -3.33 -0.66 14.22
N ASP A 112 -2.38 -1.18 13.46
CA ASP A 112 -1.13 -0.48 13.12
C ASP A 112 -1.41 0.81 12.33
N MET A 113 -2.29 0.74 11.34
CA MET A 113 -2.67 1.91 10.54
C MET A 113 -3.39 2.97 11.39
N THR A 114 -4.26 2.53 12.31
CA THR A 114 -4.92 3.45 13.24
C THR A 114 -3.92 4.10 14.19
N GLN A 115 -2.92 3.38 14.68
CA GLN A 115 -1.86 3.96 15.49
C GLN A 115 -1.04 5.02 14.75
N ILE A 116 -0.78 4.83 13.46
CA ILE A 116 -0.13 5.87 12.62
C ILE A 116 -0.98 7.13 12.60
N ALA A 117 -2.29 7.00 12.37
CA ALA A 117 -3.21 8.13 12.34
C ALA A 117 -3.30 8.85 13.70
N LEU A 118 -3.35 8.11 14.80
CA LEU A 118 -3.42 8.66 16.16
C LEU A 118 -2.16 9.44 16.56
N ARG A 119 -1.00 9.05 16.06
CA ARG A 119 0.28 9.73 16.37
C ARG A 119 0.58 10.90 15.44
N ALA A 120 -0.06 10.95 14.28
CA ALA A 120 0.13 12.03 13.33
C ALA A 120 -0.52 13.34 13.84
N ARG A 121 0.29 14.39 14.07
CA ARG A 121 -0.23 15.72 14.41
C ARG A 121 -0.95 16.38 13.25
N VAL A 122 -0.42 16.19 12.06
CA VAL A 122 -0.97 16.63 10.78
C VAL A 122 -0.67 15.55 9.76
N SER A 123 -1.69 15.11 9.05
CA SER A 123 -1.55 14.10 8.01
C SER A 123 -2.04 14.60 6.67
N GLY A 124 -1.52 14.00 5.62
CA GLY A 124 -2.00 14.14 4.26
C GLY A 124 -2.15 12.77 3.61
N ILE A 125 -3.01 12.69 2.60
CA ILE A 125 -3.22 11.47 1.82
C ILE A 125 -3.08 11.78 0.34
N ILE A 126 -2.39 10.89 -0.36
CA ILE A 126 -2.32 10.87 -1.82
C ILE A 126 -2.94 9.56 -2.28
N ASN A 127 -4.07 9.65 -2.97
CA ASN A 127 -4.75 8.50 -3.55
C ASN A 127 -4.39 8.40 -5.03
N LEU A 128 -3.83 7.28 -5.42
CA LEU A 128 -3.62 6.91 -6.82
C LEU A 128 -4.70 5.89 -7.18
N GLY A 129 -5.68 6.31 -7.97
CA GLY A 129 -6.91 5.55 -8.16
C GLY A 129 -7.78 5.51 -6.90
N GLY A 130 -8.37 4.34 -6.61
CA GLY A 130 -9.27 4.16 -5.47
C GLY A 130 -9.34 2.71 -4.99
N GLY A 131 -10.54 2.28 -4.52
CA GLY A 131 -10.76 0.91 -4.08
C GLY A 131 -10.41 0.63 -2.62
N ILE A 132 -9.96 -0.60 -2.33
CA ILE A 132 -9.72 -1.09 -0.97
C ILE A 132 -8.67 -0.27 -0.22
N PRO A 133 -7.48 0.04 -0.79
CA PRO A 133 -6.45 0.79 -0.06
C PRO A 133 -6.93 2.18 0.37
N LYS A 134 -7.65 2.88 -0.51
CA LYS A 134 -8.25 4.18 -0.19
C LYS A 134 -9.25 4.08 0.96
N SER A 135 -10.10 3.06 0.95
CA SER A 135 -11.06 2.82 2.02
C SER A 135 -10.38 2.44 3.32
N PHE A 136 -9.34 1.61 3.26
CA PHE A 136 -8.57 1.16 4.42
C PHE A 136 -7.92 2.32 5.17
N VAL A 137 -7.22 3.21 4.48
CA VAL A 137 -6.62 4.40 5.13
C VAL A 137 -7.68 5.30 5.74
N ARG A 138 -8.82 5.45 5.10
CA ARG A 138 -9.91 6.32 5.58
C ARG A 138 -10.72 5.71 6.74
N GLN A 139 -10.62 4.40 6.98
CA GLN A 139 -11.28 3.74 8.13
C GLN A 139 -10.60 4.07 9.46
N THR A 140 -9.40 4.58 9.47
CA THR A 140 -8.65 4.89 10.70
C THR A 140 -9.38 5.87 11.61
N GLU A 141 -10.14 6.80 11.02
CA GLU A 141 -10.99 7.75 11.77
C GLU A 141 -12.11 7.02 12.54
N MET A 142 -12.77 6.06 11.87
CA MET A 142 -13.82 5.25 12.49
C MET A 142 -13.26 4.34 13.59
N ALA A 143 -12.11 3.71 13.31
CA ALA A 143 -11.45 2.85 14.28
C ALA A 143 -10.99 3.65 15.51
N ALA A 144 -10.45 4.84 15.33
CA ALA A 144 -10.07 5.72 16.43
C ALA A 144 -11.27 6.11 17.31
N HIS A 145 -12.43 6.37 16.69
CA HIS A 145 -13.66 6.63 17.43
C HIS A 145 -14.09 5.44 18.30
N ILE A 146 -14.05 4.23 17.76
CA ILE A 146 -14.32 2.99 18.50
C ILE A 146 -13.33 2.82 19.66
N PHE A 147 -12.07 3.20 19.46
CA PHE A 147 -11.05 3.17 20.51
C PHE A 147 -11.15 4.32 21.50
N LYS A 148 -12.20 5.16 21.40
CA LYS A 148 -12.42 6.35 22.22
C LYS A 148 -11.23 7.33 22.15
N GLN A 149 -10.58 7.41 21.00
CA GLN A 149 -9.48 8.31 20.70
C GLN A 149 -9.95 9.38 19.70
N GLN A 150 -9.31 10.53 19.70
CA GLN A 150 -9.59 11.60 18.75
C GLN A 150 -8.50 11.66 17.69
N VAL A 151 -8.92 11.73 16.44
CA VAL A 151 -8.09 12.04 15.27
C VAL A 151 -8.64 13.28 14.59
N HIS A 152 -7.80 13.97 13.86
CA HIS A 152 -8.15 15.27 13.26
C HIS A 152 -8.37 15.20 11.77
N GLY A 153 -8.67 14.08 11.19
CA GLY A 153 -8.81 13.90 9.75
C GLY A 153 -7.60 14.43 8.93
N HIS A 154 -7.49 14.03 7.70
CA HIS A 154 -6.39 14.49 6.86
C HIS A 154 -6.54 15.98 6.52
N LYS A 155 -5.47 16.75 6.75
CA LYS A 155 -5.43 18.18 6.41
C LYS A 155 -5.15 18.41 4.92
N TYR A 156 -4.48 17.48 4.27
CA TYR A 156 -4.16 17.54 2.85
C TYR A 156 -4.65 16.27 2.17
N ALA A 157 -5.30 16.41 1.02
CA ALA A 157 -5.74 15.27 0.26
C ALA A 157 -5.59 15.52 -1.24
N ILE A 158 -4.89 14.62 -1.91
CA ILE A 158 -4.76 14.61 -3.37
C ILE A 158 -5.34 13.30 -3.87
N GLN A 159 -6.15 13.38 -4.93
CA GLN A 159 -6.60 12.22 -5.66
C GLN A 159 -6.23 12.36 -7.12
N ILE A 160 -5.57 11.32 -7.65
CA ILE A 160 -5.21 11.20 -9.06
C ILE A 160 -5.93 9.96 -9.57
N ALA A 161 -6.86 10.12 -10.50
CA ALA A 161 -7.62 9.02 -11.07
C ALA A 161 -8.06 9.35 -12.50
N ALA A 162 -7.95 8.38 -13.41
CA ALA A 162 -8.44 8.50 -14.79
C ALA A 162 -9.94 8.28 -14.90
N ASP A 163 -10.55 7.58 -13.93
CA ASP A 163 -11.97 7.27 -13.95
C ASP A 163 -12.83 8.51 -13.76
N ALA A 164 -13.90 8.62 -14.54
CA ALA A 164 -14.90 9.64 -14.32
C ALA A 164 -15.59 9.47 -12.95
N PRO A 165 -15.87 10.55 -12.22
CA PRO A 165 -16.56 10.48 -10.94
C PRO A 165 -18.03 10.11 -11.17
N HIS A 166 -18.35 8.83 -11.07
CA HIS A 166 -19.75 8.36 -11.12
C HIS A 166 -20.29 8.11 -9.70
N PRO A 167 -21.57 8.42 -9.44
CA PRO A 167 -22.22 8.08 -8.18
C PRO A 167 -22.08 6.57 -7.87
N GLY A 168 -21.57 6.24 -6.69
CA GLY A 168 -21.38 4.85 -6.25
C GLY A 168 -20.08 4.18 -6.67
N GLY A 169 -19.27 4.76 -7.54
CA GLY A 169 -17.94 4.26 -7.87
C GLY A 169 -16.94 4.55 -6.75
N ARG A 170 -16.42 3.53 -6.07
CA ARG A 170 -15.43 3.73 -4.99
C ARG A 170 -14.08 4.26 -5.49
N SER A 171 -13.68 3.88 -6.70
CA SER A 171 -12.44 4.36 -7.34
C SER A 171 -12.55 5.80 -7.77
N SER A 172 -13.69 6.20 -8.30
CA SER A 172 -13.95 7.53 -8.86
C SER A 172 -14.62 8.49 -7.87
N ALA A 173 -15.19 8.02 -6.75
CA ALA A 173 -15.77 8.89 -5.74
C ALA A 173 -14.72 9.92 -5.30
N VAL A 174 -14.96 11.17 -5.67
CA VAL A 174 -14.07 12.28 -5.32
C VAL A 174 -14.00 12.34 -3.79
N VAL A 175 -12.80 12.41 -3.26
CA VAL A 175 -12.54 12.48 -1.80
C VAL A 175 -13.38 13.58 -1.13
N PHE A 176 -13.89 14.52 -1.92
CA PHE A 176 -14.54 15.77 -1.49
C PHE A 176 -16.05 15.70 -1.43
N ASP A 177 -16.69 14.76 -2.13
CA ASP A 177 -18.17 14.62 -2.11
C ASP A 177 -18.71 14.01 -0.82
N GLU A 178 -17.81 13.48 0.03
CA GLU A 178 -18.13 13.00 1.38
C GLU A 178 -17.38 13.80 2.46
N PRO A 179 -17.44 15.14 2.46
CA PRO A 179 -16.49 15.95 3.23
C PRO A 179 -16.63 15.80 4.74
N ASN A 180 -17.73 15.30 5.26
CA ASN A 180 -18.02 15.32 6.70
C ASN A 180 -18.57 14.01 7.27
N VAL A 181 -18.72 12.99 6.47
CA VAL A 181 -19.17 11.70 7.00
C VAL A 181 -17.99 11.02 7.67
N TYR A 182 -18.02 10.96 8.99
CA TYR A 182 -17.05 10.27 9.85
C TYR A 182 -15.67 10.93 10.04
N GLY A 183 -15.50 12.24 9.82
CA GLY A 183 -14.25 12.93 10.17
C GLY A 183 -13.03 12.62 9.29
N LYS A 184 -13.20 12.00 8.14
CA LYS A 184 -12.11 11.55 7.25
C LYS A 184 -11.17 12.65 6.77
N LEU A 185 -11.70 13.86 6.60
CA LEU A 185 -10.95 15.07 6.29
C LEU A 185 -11.18 16.12 7.37
N SER A 186 -10.18 16.93 7.66
CA SER A 186 -10.37 18.07 8.55
C SER A 186 -11.31 19.10 7.90
N ARG A 187 -12.02 19.88 8.72
CA ARG A 187 -12.93 20.93 8.22
C ARG A 187 -12.22 21.98 7.36
N SER A 188 -10.92 22.14 7.53
CA SER A 188 -10.06 23.07 6.79
C SER A 188 -9.11 22.35 5.84
N ALA A 189 -9.47 21.17 5.36
CA ALA A 189 -8.61 20.38 4.48
C ALA A 189 -8.37 21.11 3.15
N LEU A 190 -7.13 21.10 2.71
CA LEU A 190 -6.75 21.49 1.35
C LEU A 190 -6.74 20.25 0.47
N THR A 191 -7.46 20.33 -0.62
CA THR A 191 -7.76 19.19 -1.47
C THR A 191 -7.48 19.50 -2.93
N ALA A 192 -6.99 18.50 -3.67
CA ALA A 192 -6.80 18.58 -5.11
C ALA A 192 -7.24 17.27 -5.78
N TYR A 193 -7.92 17.38 -6.90
CA TYR A 193 -8.29 16.27 -7.77
C TYR A 193 -7.64 16.43 -9.13
N VAL A 194 -7.00 15.37 -9.61
CA VAL A 194 -6.35 15.33 -10.91
C VAL A 194 -7.00 14.20 -11.72
N ASN A 195 -7.76 14.58 -12.76
CA ASN A 195 -8.32 13.63 -13.71
C ASN A 195 -7.26 13.28 -14.76
N CYS A 196 -6.42 12.31 -14.41
CA CYS A 196 -5.30 11.88 -15.24
C CYS A 196 -4.88 10.47 -14.80
N ASP A 197 -4.27 9.73 -15.71
CA ASP A 197 -3.63 8.49 -15.36
C ASP A 197 -2.44 8.74 -14.43
N ALA A 198 -2.31 7.90 -13.39
CA ALA A 198 -1.24 8.03 -12.40
C ALA A 198 0.15 7.85 -13.01
N THR A 199 0.29 7.06 -14.06
CA THR A 199 1.56 6.83 -14.77
C THR A 199 2.07 8.09 -15.48
N ILE A 200 1.18 9.02 -15.80
CA ILE A 200 1.50 10.34 -16.36
C ILE A 200 1.75 11.35 -15.24
N ALA A 201 0.81 11.46 -14.31
CA ALA A 201 0.84 12.52 -13.29
C ALA A 201 1.91 12.30 -12.23
N LEU A 202 2.11 11.06 -11.77
CA LEU A 202 3.01 10.75 -10.66
C LEU A 202 4.48 11.06 -10.97
N PRO A 203 5.07 10.70 -12.13
CA PRO A 203 6.44 11.06 -12.45
C PRO A 203 6.69 12.56 -12.44
N ILE A 204 5.74 13.37 -12.92
CA ILE A 204 5.84 14.82 -12.93
C ILE A 204 5.84 15.36 -11.49
N ILE A 205 4.92 14.90 -10.66
CA ILE A 205 4.81 15.32 -9.26
C ILE A 205 6.05 14.91 -8.48
N ILE A 206 6.54 13.68 -8.63
CA ILE A 206 7.74 13.18 -7.92
C ILE A 206 8.98 13.93 -8.37
N THR A 207 9.12 14.24 -9.66
CA THR A 207 10.24 15.05 -10.17
C THR A 207 10.24 16.44 -9.55
N ALA A 208 9.09 17.14 -9.55
CA ALA A 208 8.96 18.45 -8.92
C ALA A 208 9.23 18.39 -7.40
N LEU A 209 8.74 17.34 -6.73
CA LEU A 209 8.99 17.12 -5.31
C LEU A 209 10.48 16.88 -5.02
N SER A 210 11.16 16.05 -5.79
CA SER A 210 12.59 15.76 -5.61
C SER A 210 13.47 17.02 -5.73
N GLN A 211 13.11 17.95 -6.62
CA GLN A 211 13.82 19.22 -6.79
C GLN A 211 13.63 20.17 -5.59
N THR A 212 12.52 20.06 -4.87
CA THR A 212 12.13 21.00 -3.81
C THR A 212 12.22 20.41 -2.40
N ALA A 213 12.11 19.10 -2.25
CA ALA A 213 12.02 18.41 -0.95
C ALA A 213 13.18 18.74 -0.01
N ALA A 214 14.41 18.77 -0.51
CA ALA A 214 15.60 19.07 0.30
C ALA A 214 15.50 20.46 0.98
N LYS A 215 14.98 21.46 0.26
CA LYS A 215 14.77 22.82 0.79
C LYS A 215 13.74 22.81 1.92
N TYR A 216 12.60 22.13 1.71
CA TYR A 216 11.51 22.09 2.69
C TYR A 216 11.83 21.21 3.89
N MET A 217 12.66 20.18 3.72
CA MET A 217 13.04 19.26 4.80
C MET A 217 14.23 19.71 5.62
N LYS A 218 14.88 20.83 5.24
CA LYS A 218 16.02 21.36 6.00
C LYS A 218 15.63 21.68 7.45
N GLY A 219 16.29 21.05 8.41
CA GLY A 219 16.03 21.23 9.84
C GLY A 219 14.76 20.56 10.36
N ARG A 220 14.02 19.81 9.53
CA ARG A 220 12.84 19.05 9.96
C ARG A 220 13.21 17.59 10.20
N ARG A 221 12.63 17.01 11.26
CA ARG A 221 12.71 15.57 11.49
C ARG A 221 11.59 14.87 10.74
N ARG A 222 11.84 13.64 10.30
CA ARG A 222 10.83 12.77 9.70
C ARG A 222 10.26 11.86 10.78
N PRO A 223 9.01 11.39 10.64
CA PRO A 223 8.54 10.26 11.40
C PRO A 223 9.46 9.07 11.19
N SER A 224 9.69 8.27 12.23
CA SER A 224 10.43 7.03 12.14
C SER A 224 9.57 5.84 12.55
N PHE A 225 9.81 4.72 11.89
CA PHE A 225 9.14 3.48 12.14
C PHE A 225 10.17 2.41 12.49
N THR A 226 9.94 1.70 13.59
CA THR A 226 10.77 0.55 13.98
C THR A 226 9.90 -0.69 13.99
N PHE A 227 10.36 -1.71 13.29
CA PHE A 227 9.68 -2.98 13.17
C PHE A 227 10.27 -3.97 14.16
N SER A 228 9.46 -4.43 15.12
CA SER A 228 9.86 -5.41 16.14
C SER A 228 8.87 -6.58 16.14
N GLY A 229 9.10 -7.53 15.25
CA GLY A 229 8.15 -8.63 14.99
C GLY A 229 6.78 -8.06 14.63
N LYS A 230 5.74 -8.47 15.37
CA LYS A 230 4.36 -7.98 15.17
C LYS A 230 4.16 -6.50 15.52
N ASP A 231 5.04 -5.91 16.32
CA ASP A 231 4.84 -4.56 16.83
C ASP A 231 5.42 -3.51 15.88
N LEU A 232 4.68 -2.42 15.70
CA LEU A 232 5.11 -1.22 14.98
C LEU A 232 5.30 -0.08 15.97
N ILE A 233 6.55 0.33 16.17
CA ILE A 233 6.90 1.47 17.01
C ILE A 233 6.97 2.71 16.13
N ILE A 234 6.22 3.75 16.50
CA ILE A 234 6.08 4.97 15.71
C ILE A 234 6.57 6.15 16.54
N GLU A 235 7.56 6.86 16.03
CA GLU A 235 8.06 8.11 16.61
C GLU A 235 7.72 9.27 15.68
N VAL A 236 7.07 10.29 16.21
CA VAL A 236 6.72 11.51 15.48
C VAL A 236 7.46 12.67 16.14
N PRO A 237 8.19 13.50 15.37
CA PRO A 237 8.99 14.62 15.90
C PRO A 237 8.15 15.74 16.46
#